data_c7cb35553e176f06c4562666beec48cc
#
_entry.id   c7cb35553e176f06c4562666beec48cc
#
_cell.length_a   1.000
_cell.length_b   1.000
_cell.length_c   1.000
_cell.angle_alpha   90.00
_cell.angle_beta   90.00
_cell.angle_gamma   90.00
#
_symmetry.space_group_name_H-M   'P 1'
#
loop_
_entity.id
_entity.type
_entity.pdbx_description
1 polymer ?
#
loop_
_entity_poly.entity_id
_entity_poly.type
_entity_poly.pdbx_seq_one_letter_code
_entity_poly.pdbx_strand_id
1 'polypeptide(L)'
;MGAVDIGGGRQHGKKGKKKKRRIGIRLDMTPLVDIAFLLLTFFMLTTTFSLPQVMEITLPPSETKSEVTESSLLLLRLMENGTIFWNMGTEAPRALEQNTLRAFLKERINTNPNMITLVKVDRKSKYSNMVKIIDELHLANITRYSLAPLLDPDKKIVEDAGKS
;
A
#
# COMPACT_ATOMS: atom_id res chain seq x y z
N MET A 1 -83.74 -2.76 77.77
CA MET A 1 -82.67 -3.40 78.51
C MET A 1 -81.60 -3.80 77.49
N GLY A 2 -80.65 -3.23 77.30
CA GLY A 2 -79.42 -2.70 77.56
C GLY A 2 -78.35 -3.74 77.42
N ALA A 3 -77.53 -3.77 76.43
CA ALA A 3 -76.17 -4.19 76.56
C ALA A 3 -75.34 -3.61 75.41
N VAL A 4 -74.53 -2.68 75.83
CA VAL A 4 -73.53 -2.04 74.98
C VAL A 4 -72.35 -2.96 74.95
N ASP A 5 -71.97 -3.41 73.79
CA ASP A 5 -70.73 -4.07 73.60
C ASP A 5 -69.72 -3.18 72.84
N ILE A 6 -68.71 -2.74 73.54
CA ILE A 6 -67.62 -1.95 73.05
C ILE A 6 -66.43 -2.90 72.74
N GLY A 7 -66.41 -3.42 71.57
CA GLY A 7 -65.30 -4.22 71.08
C GLY A 7 -64.39 -3.40 70.17
N GLY A 8 -63.41 -2.73 70.76
CA GLY A 8 -62.33 -2.06 70.04
C GLY A 8 -61.35 -3.01 69.42
N GLY A 9 -61.59 -3.44 68.20
CA GLY A 9 -60.64 -4.23 67.37
C GLY A 9 -59.57 -3.32 66.72
N ARG A 10 -58.41 -3.21 67.32
CA ARG A 10 -57.26 -2.62 66.68
C ARG A 10 -56.80 -3.53 65.55
N GLN A 11 -57.17 -3.18 64.35
CA GLN A 11 -56.60 -3.81 63.17
C GLN A 11 -55.15 -3.35 63.02
N HIS A 12 -54.25 -4.21 63.29
CA HIS A 12 -52.86 -4.06 63.02
C HIS A 12 -52.67 -4.12 61.50
N GLY A 13 -52.45 -2.96 60.86
CA GLY A 13 -52.17 -2.80 59.46
C GLY A 13 -50.86 -3.50 59.14
N LYS A 14 -50.99 -4.68 58.53
CA LYS A 14 -49.83 -5.35 57.91
C LYS A 14 -49.28 -4.40 56.83
N LYS A 15 -48.18 -3.71 57.13
CA LYS A 15 -47.38 -3.01 56.12
C LYS A 15 -46.94 -4.03 55.05
N GLY A 16 -47.66 -4.07 53.95
CA GLY A 16 -47.29 -4.83 52.80
C GLY A 16 -45.87 -4.40 52.34
N LYS A 17 -44.89 -5.29 52.50
CA LYS A 17 -43.56 -5.09 51.90
C LYS A 17 -43.77 -4.92 50.41
N LYS A 18 -43.60 -3.70 49.91
CA LYS A 18 -43.55 -3.43 48.48
C LYS A 18 -42.45 -4.30 47.90
N LYS A 19 -42.81 -5.33 47.18
CA LYS A 19 -41.88 -6.14 46.38
C LYS A 19 -41.21 -5.16 45.43
N LYS A 20 -39.91 -4.89 45.64
CA LYS A 20 -39.10 -4.20 44.67
C LYS A 20 -39.17 -5.02 43.37
N ARG A 21 -39.87 -4.47 42.37
CA ARG A 21 -39.81 -4.99 41.02
C ARG A 21 -38.35 -4.95 40.63
N ARG A 22 -37.69 -6.13 40.54
CA ARG A 22 -36.40 -6.27 39.89
C ARG A 22 -36.67 -5.93 38.42
N ILE A 23 -36.32 -4.73 38.01
CA ILE A 23 -36.28 -4.34 36.61
C ILE A 23 -35.17 -5.23 36.05
N GLY A 24 -35.53 -6.33 35.40
CA GLY A 24 -34.61 -7.12 34.62
C GLY A 24 -34.17 -6.22 33.45
N ILE A 25 -33.04 -5.57 33.63
CA ILE A 25 -32.43 -4.85 32.52
C ILE A 25 -31.99 -5.94 31.53
N ARG A 26 -32.83 -6.18 30.54
CA ARG A 26 -32.42 -6.92 29.36
C ARG A 26 -31.43 -6.03 28.65
N LEU A 27 -30.14 -6.28 28.84
CA LEU A 27 -29.12 -5.67 28.00
C LEU A 27 -29.39 -6.18 26.57
N ASP A 28 -29.89 -5.32 25.74
CA ASP A 28 -29.97 -5.60 24.32
C ASP A 28 -28.58 -5.47 23.75
N MET A 29 -28.02 -6.60 23.30
CA MET A 29 -26.68 -6.68 22.76
C MET A 29 -26.63 -6.20 21.30
N THR A 30 -27.76 -5.92 20.68
CA THR A 30 -27.85 -5.52 19.27
C THR A 30 -27.05 -4.28 18.94
N PRO A 31 -27.10 -3.18 19.74
CA PRO A 31 -26.28 -2.00 19.46
C PRO A 31 -24.76 -2.27 19.57
N LEU A 32 -24.37 -3.18 20.43
CA LEU A 32 -22.98 -3.53 20.68
C LEU A 32 -22.39 -4.33 19.49
N VAL A 33 -23.19 -5.25 18.94
CA VAL A 33 -22.83 -6.00 17.74
C VAL A 33 -22.73 -5.08 16.53
N ASP A 34 -23.61 -4.08 16.40
CA ASP A 34 -23.59 -3.13 15.30
C ASP A 34 -22.31 -2.28 15.31
N ILE A 35 -21.92 -1.77 16.49
CA ILE A 35 -20.65 -1.04 16.65
C ILE A 35 -19.45 -1.94 16.28
N ALA A 36 -19.44 -3.19 16.73
CA ALA A 36 -18.38 -4.13 16.41
C ALA A 36 -18.30 -4.39 14.90
N PHE A 37 -19.46 -4.50 14.24
CA PHE A 37 -19.52 -4.70 12.79
C PHE A 37 -19.07 -3.47 12.00
N LEU A 38 -19.44 -2.26 12.44
CA LEU A 38 -18.98 -1.01 11.85
C LEU A 38 -17.46 -0.86 12.00
N LEU A 39 -16.89 -1.19 13.16
CA LEU A 39 -15.45 -1.18 13.35
C LEU A 39 -14.76 -2.19 12.44
N LEU A 40 -15.30 -3.40 12.30
CA LEU A 40 -14.74 -4.42 11.43
C LEU A 40 -14.73 -3.96 9.97
N THR A 41 -15.85 -3.42 9.47
CA THR A 41 -15.95 -2.92 8.10
C THR A 41 -15.04 -1.71 7.87
N PHE A 42 -14.92 -0.82 8.85
CA PHE A 42 -13.99 0.32 8.79
C PHE A 42 -12.54 -0.14 8.70
N PHE A 43 -12.10 -1.08 9.55
CA PHE A 43 -10.75 -1.61 9.48
C PHE A 43 -10.50 -2.37 8.18
N MET A 44 -11.48 -3.13 7.71
CA MET A 44 -11.35 -3.83 6.43
C MET A 44 -11.19 -2.84 5.27
N LEU A 45 -11.94 -1.75 5.27
CA LEU A 45 -11.83 -0.70 4.26
C LEU A 45 -10.47 0.02 4.35
N THR A 46 -10.03 0.40 5.55
CA THR A 46 -8.75 1.11 5.74
C THR A 46 -7.54 0.24 5.38
N THR A 47 -7.59 -1.06 5.66
CA THR A 47 -6.50 -1.98 5.27
C THR A 47 -6.41 -2.16 3.75
N THR A 48 -7.53 -2.09 3.04
CA THR A 48 -7.55 -2.19 1.57
C THR A 48 -6.87 -0.99 0.91
N PHE A 49 -6.95 0.20 1.51
CA PHE A 49 -6.25 1.40 0.99
C PHE A 49 -4.74 1.42 1.29
N SER A 50 -4.27 0.57 2.19
CA SER A 50 -2.86 0.52 2.58
C SER A 50 -2.00 -0.35 1.67
N LEU A 51 -2.57 -0.99 0.66
CA LEU A 51 -1.78 -1.66 -0.36
C LEU A 51 -1.08 -0.58 -1.18
N PRO A 52 0.26 -0.47 -1.11
CA PRO A 52 0.96 0.31 -2.11
C PRO A 52 0.57 -0.33 -3.43
N GLN A 53 -0.10 0.41 -4.29
CA GLN A 53 -0.22 0.02 -5.69
C GLN A 53 1.20 0.05 -6.27
N VAL A 54 1.95 -1.02 -5.97
CA VAL A 54 2.96 -1.44 -6.89
C VAL A 54 2.16 -1.69 -8.15
N MET A 55 2.34 -0.88 -9.16
CA MET A 55 1.85 -1.19 -10.49
C MET A 55 2.43 -2.58 -10.79
N GLU A 56 1.70 -3.62 -10.44
CA GLU A 56 1.89 -4.91 -11.06
C GLU A 56 1.63 -4.61 -12.54
N ILE A 57 2.72 -4.59 -13.28
CA ILE A 57 2.61 -4.72 -14.73
C ILE A 57 1.95 -6.08 -14.88
N THR A 58 0.63 -6.05 -15.07
CA THR A 58 -0.09 -7.22 -15.52
C THR A 58 0.46 -7.49 -16.92
N LEU A 59 1.57 -8.22 -16.96
CA LEU A 59 1.98 -8.86 -18.18
C LEU A 59 0.77 -9.70 -18.58
N PRO A 60 0.16 -9.49 -19.74
CA PRO A 60 -0.90 -10.35 -20.19
C PRO A 60 -0.40 -11.78 -20.04
N PRO A 61 -1.22 -12.73 -19.56
CA PRO A 61 -0.84 -14.12 -19.52
C PRO A 61 -0.59 -14.56 -20.96
N SER A 62 0.60 -14.32 -21.45
CA SER A 62 1.08 -14.94 -22.66
C SER A 62 1.33 -16.38 -22.26
N GLU A 63 0.50 -17.29 -22.74
CA GLU A 63 0.70 -18.74 -22.71
C GLU A 63 2.00 -19.18 -23.36
N THR A 64 2.72 -18.26 -23.90
CA THR A 64 4.15 -18.37 -24.18
C THR A 64 4.90 -17.75 -22.99
N LYS A 65 5.58 -18.57 -22.21
CA LYS A 65 6.78 -18.19 -21.49
C LYS A 65 7.75 -17.57 -22.50
N SER A 66 7.50 -16.34 -22.92
CA SER A 66 8.56 -15.46 -23.35
C SER A 66 9.36 -15.28 -22.06
N GLU A 67 10.36 -16.11 -21.87
CA GLU A 67 11.52 -15.76 -21.09
C GLU A 67 11.85 -14.36 -21.57
N VAL A 68 11.44 -13.33 -20.80
CA VAL A 68 12.02 -12.00 -20.94
C VAL A 68 13.47 -12.30 -20.68
N THR A 69 14.22 -12.50 -21.75
CA THR A 69 15.62 -12.86 -21.68
C THR A 69 16.21 -11.77 -20.82
N GLU A 70 16.81 -12.12 -19.69
CA GLU A 70 17.37 -11.14 -18.73
C GLU A 70 18.24 -10.10 -19.44
N SER A 71 18.78 -10.46 -20.57
CA SER A 71 19.51 -9.60 -21.51
C SER A 71 18.64 -8.52 -22.20
N SER A 72 17.31 -8.60 -22.16
CA SER A 72 16.41 -7.61 -22.75
C SER A 72 15.87 -6.60 -21.75
N LEU A 73 16.24 -6.73 -20.47
CA LEU A 73 15.80 -5.82 -19.42
C LEU A 73 16.88 -4.77 -19.12
N LEU A 74 16.60 -3.52 -19.46
CA LEU A 74 17.43 -2.38 -19.08
C LEU A 74 16.93 -1.81 -17.75
N LEU A 75 17.75 -1.84 -16.72
CA LEU A 75 17.49 -1.17 -15.45
C LEU A 75 18.18 0.21 -15.43
N LEU A 76 17.41 1.23 -15.14
CA LEU A 76 17.91 2.58 -14.85
C LEU A 76 17.57 2.92 -13.40
N ARG A 77 18.57 3.30 -12.62
CA ARG A 77 18.41 3.70 -11.22
C ARG A 77 18.80 5.15 -11.07
N LEU A 78 17.84 5.98 -10.66
CA LEU A 78 18.06 7.39 -10.36
C LEU A 78 18.28 7.56 -8.86
N MET A 79 19.46 8.03 -8.49
CA MET A 79 19.82 8.30 -7.10
C MET A 79 19.36 9.69 -6.65
N GLU A 80 19.38 9.94 -5.34
CA GLU A 80 19.05 11.22 -4.71
C GLU A 80 19.83 12.41 -5.31
N ASN A 81 21.12 12.21 -5.56
CA ASN A 81 22.04 13.21 -6.14
C ASN A 81 21.83 13.48 -7.64
N GLY A 82 20.90 12.77 -8.29
CA GLY A 82 20.65 12.88 -9.73
C GLY A 82 21.55 12.01 -10.60
N THR A 83 22.45 11.24 -10.05
CA THR A 83 23.27 10.29 -10.81
C THR A 83 22.39 9.14 -11.27
N ILE A 84 22.60 8.71 -12.52
CA ILE A 84 21.89 7.59 -13.12
C ILE A 84 22.84 6.41 -13.19
N PHE A 85 22.41 5.25 -12.70
CA PHE A 85 23.10 3.99 -12.88
C PHE A 85 22.27 3.09 -13.77
N TRP A 86 22.93 2.38 -14.65
CA TRP A 86 22.28 1.43 -15.54
C TRP A 86 22.95 0.07 -15.49
N ASN A 87 22.19 -0.97 -15.74
CA ASN A 87 22.68 -2.32 -15.99
C ASN A 87 21.70 -3.08 -16.88
N MET A 88 22.19 -4.12 -17.54
CA MET A 88 21.34 -5.07 -18.26
C MET A 88 21.29 -6.38 -17.49
N GLY A 89 20.09 -6.89 -17.26
CA GLY A 89 19.89 -8.13 -16.50
C GLY A 89 20.58 -8.11 -15.14
N THR A 90 21.49 -9.04 -14.93
CA THR A 90 22.25 -9.25 -13.68
C THR A 90 23.63 -8.59 -13.66
N GLU A 91 23.99 -7.81 -14.68
CA GLU A 91 25.29 -7.12 -14.71
C GLU A 91 25.46 -6.11 -13.58
N ALA A 92 26.72 -5.79 -13.24
CA ALA A 92 27.01 -4.75 -12.25
C ALA A 92 26.54 -3.36 -12.75
N PRO A 93 25.96 -2.54 -11.88
CA PRO A 93 25.52 -1.20 -12.27
C PRO A 93 26.71 -0.32 -12.66
N ARG A 94 26.54 0.46 -13.72
CA ARG A 94 27.52 1.44 -14.22
C ARG A 94 26.91 2.83 -14.16
N ALA A 95 27.70 3.82 -13.75
CA ALA A 95 27.27 5.20 -13.74
C ALA A 95 27.14 5.74 -15.17
N LEU A 96 26.11 6.55 -15.41
CA LEU A 96 25.86 7.22 -16.68
C LEU A 96 25.54 8.68 -16.43
N GLU A 97 26.14 9.56 -17.21
CA GLU A 97 25.83 10.99 -17.16
C GLU A 97 24.49 11.29 -17.88
N GLN A 98 23.74 12.25 -17.36
CA GLN A 98 22.45 12.64 -17.96
C GLN A 98 22.60 13.08 -19.41
N ASN A 99 23.69 13.74 -19.77
CA ASN A 99 23.92 14.24 -21.12
C ASN A 99 24.13 13.14 -22.17
N THR A 100 24.65 11.99 -21.74
CA THR A 100 24.92 10.85 -22.63
C THR A 100 23.75 9.86 -22.69
N LEU A 101 22.75 10.04 -21.81
CA LEU A 101 21.62 9.12 -21.68
C LEU A 101 20.87 8.93 -23.01
N ARG A 102 20.60 10.00 -23.77
CA ARG A 102 19.89 9.92 -25.06
C ARG A 102 20.66 9.08 -26.09
N ALA A 103 21.95 9.35 -26.27
CA ALA A 103 22.77 8.61 -27.21
C ALA A 103 22.85 7.12 -26.84
N PHE A 104 23.03 6.85 -25.56
CA PHE A 104 23.04 5.51 -25.01
C PHE A 104 21.71 4.75 -25.24
N LEU A 105 20.57 5.39 -24.96
CA LEU A 105 19.24 4.80 -25.15
C LEU A 105 18.96 4.49 -26.63
N LYS A 106 19.33 5.40 -27.54
CA LYS A 106 19.18 5.19 -28.98
C LYS A 106 20.03 4.03 -29.49
N GLU A 107 21.24 3.93 -29.02
CA GLU A 107 22.12 2.79 -29.38
C GLU A 107 21.50 1.47 -28.93
N ARG A 108 21.00 1.42 -27.69
CA ARG A 108 20.42 0.19 -27.11
C ARG A 108 19.12 -0.23 -27.79
N ILE A 109 18.22 0.72 -28.11
CA ILE A 109 16.98 0.38 -28.80
C ILE A 109 17.24 -0.09 -30.24
N ASN A 110 18.24 0.45 -30.91
CA ASN A 110 18.64 0.00 -32.23
C ASN A 110 19.19 -1.44 -32.20
N THR A 111 19.89 -1.81 -31.14
CA THR A 111 20.41 -3.16 -30.93
C THR A 111 19.31 -4.15 -30.55
N ASN A 112 18.35 -3.72 -29.73
CA ASN A 112 17.26 -4.56 -29.26
C ASN A 112 15.93 -3.79 -29.22
N PRO A 113 15.13 -3.83 -30.28
CA PRO A 113 13.86 -3.10 -30.36
C PRO A 113 12.79 -3.57 -29.35
N ASN A 114 12.92 -4.79 -28.83
CA ASN A 114 12.02 -5.37 -27.83
C ASN A 114 12.45 -5.13 -26.38
N MET A 115 13.44 -4.29 -26.17
CA MET A 115 13.96 -3.96 -24.84
C MET A 115 12.87 -3.36 -23.95
N ILE A 116 12.83 -3.83 -22.71
CA ILE A 116 11.95 -3.28 -21.64
C ILE A 116 12.85 -2.47 -20.73
N THR A 117 12.45 -1.23 -20.45
CA THR A 117 13.19 -0.34 -19.54
C THR A 117 12.48 -0.22 -18.22
N LEU A 118 13.14 -0.57 -17.13
CA LEU A 118 12.65 -0.38 -15.77
C LEU A 118 13.42 0.77 -15.12
N VAL A 119 12.71 1.86 -14.83
CA VAL A 119 13.30 3.04 -14.17
C VAL A 119 12.96 3.00 -12.70
N LYS A 120 13.97 2.82 -11.85
CA LYS A 120 13.84 2.87 -10.40
C LYS A 120 14.29 4.25 -9.90
N VAL A 121 13.40 4.95 -9.21
CA VAL A 121 13.64 6.33 -8.76
C VAL A 121 13.72 6.38 -7.24
N ASP A 122 14.76 7.02 -6.70
CA ASP A 122 14.84 7.28 -5.27
C ASP A 122 13.75 8.28 -4.85
N ARG A 123 13.05 7.99 -3.76
CA ARG A 123 11.98 8.86 -3.21
C ARG A 123 12.49 10.25 -2.84
N LYS A 124 13.76 10.40 -2.55
CA LYS A 124 14.42 11.68 -2.21
C LYS A 124 14.93 12.41 -3.45
N SER A 125 14.91 11.78 -4.63
CA SER A 125 15.32 12.41 -5.86
C SER A 125 14.37 13.55 -6.26
N LYS A 126 14.93 14.59 -6.89
CA LYS A 126 14.13 15.71 -7.41
C LYS A 126 13.22 15.22 -8.54
N TYR A 127 11.95 15.61 -8.49
CA TYR A 127 10.97 15.29 -9.52
C TYR A 127 11.45 15.69 -10.93
N SER A 128 12.14 16.84 -11.05
CA SER A 128 12.71 17.31 -12.32
C SER A 128 13.67 16.32 -12.96
N ASN A 129 14.44 15.57 -12.17
CA ASN A 129 15.37 14.57 -12.70
C ASN A 129 14.63 13.35 -13.26
N MET A 130 13.57 12.95 -12.57
CA MET A 130 12.69 11.85 -13.04
C MET A 130 12.03 12.23 -14.37
N VAL A 131 11.48 13.43 -14.48
CA VAL A 131 10.83 13.92 -15.71
C VAL A 131 11.83 13.94 -16.86
N LYS A 132 13.06 14.42 -16.65
CA LYS A 132 14.11 14.41 -17.68
C LYS A 132 14.39 13.00 -18.21
N ILE A 133 14.43 12.00 -17.35
CA ILE A 133 14.64 10.61 -17.81
C ILE A 133 13.47 10.16 -18.67
N ILE A 134 12.24 10.46 -18.27
CA ILE A 134 11.04 10.10 -19.05
C ILE A 134 11.06 10.80 -20.42
N ASP A 135 11.42 12.06 -20.47
CA ASP A 135 11.56 12.82 -21.71
C ASP A 135 12.62 12.19 -22.62
N GLU A 136 13.76 11.78 -22.08
CA GLU A 136 14.82 11.12 -22.84
C GLU A 136 14.38 9.74 -23.38
N LEU A 137 13.57 8.99 -22.62
CA LEU A 137 12.98 7.73 -23.09
C LEU A 137 12.03 7.98 -24.25
N HIS A 138 11.18 9.00 -24.17
CA HIS A 138 10.25 9.36 -25.26
C HIS A 138 11.01 9.82 -26.50
N LEU A 139 12.04 10.65 -26.34
CA LEU A 139 12.89 11.12 -27.44
C LEU A 139 13.72 10.00 -28.10
N ALA A 140 13.96 8.91 -27.36
CA ALA A 140 14.59 7.70 -27.88
C ALA A 140 13.55 6.72 -28.50
N ASN A 141 12.25 7.07 -28.54
CA ASN A 141 11.15 6.20 -28.99
C ASN A 141 11.00 4.90 -28.17
N ILE A 142 11.37 4.93 -26.91
CA ILE A 142 11.17 3.79 -26.00
C ILE A 142 9.78 3.89 -25.41
N THR A 143 8.87 3.04 -25.87
CA THR A 143 7.46 3.00 -25.40
C THR A 143 7.23 1.98 -24.30
N ARG A 144 8.14 1.00 -24.17
CA ARG A 144 8.03 -0.08 -23.18
C ARG A 144 8.91 0.25 -21.97
N TYR A 145 8.42 1.11 -21.09
CA TYR A 145 9.09 1.41 -19.84
C TYR A 145 8.13 1.34 -18.66
N SER A 146 8.67 1.12 -17.48
CA SER A 146 7.95 1.13 -16.21
C SER A 146 8.71 1.93 -15.18
N LEU A 147 7.97 2.56 -14.25
CA LEU A 147 8.51 3.31 -13.13
C LEU A 147 8.29 2.53 -11.85
N ALA A 148 9.33 2.42 -11.04
CA ALA A 148 9.27 1.79 -9.73
C ALA A 148 10.05 2.61 -8.69
N PRO A 149 9.71 2.53 -7.41
CA PRO A 149 10.54 3.15 -6.38
C PRO A 149 11.85 2.36 -6.21
N LEU A 150 12.94 3.10 -5.97
CA LEU A 150 14.21 2.50 -5.60
C LEU A 150 14.12 2.01 -4.16
N LEU A 151 14.32 0.73 -3.95
CA LEU A 151 14.30 0.10 -2.62
C LEU A 151 15.70 0.08 -2.00
N ASP A 152 15.77 -0.09 -0.67
CA ASP A 152 17.04 -0.11 0.05
C ASP A 152 18.04 -1.18 -0.42
N PRO A 153 17.64 -2.41 -0.83
CA PRO A 153 18.58 -3.37 -1.40
C PRO A 153 19.19 -2.88 -2.72
N ASP A 154 18.43 -2.17 -3.56
CA ASP A 154 18.95 -1.61 -4.81
C ASP A 154 20.00 -0.51 -4.57
N LYS A 155 19.84 0.29 -3.50
CA LYS A 155 20.81 1.33 -3.10
C LYS A 155 22.15 0.73 -2.74
N LYS A 156 22.15 -0.34 -1.95
CA LYS A 156 23.39 -1.05 -1.57
C LYS A 156 24.17 -1.55 -2.78
N ILE A 157 23.46 -2.14 -3.76
CA ILE A 157 24.09 -2.62 -5.00
C ILE A 157 24.77 -1.47 -5.76
N VAL A 158 24.17 -0.29 -5.79
CA VAL A 158 24.73 0.89 -6.45
C VAL A 158 25.90 1.49 -5.67
N GLU A 159 25.80 1.56 -4.34
CA GLU A 159 26.89 2.05 -3.48
C GLU A 159 28.14 1.18 -3.55
N ASP A 160 27.96 -0.13 -3.59
CA ASP A 160 29.07 -1.08 -3.76
C ASP A 160 29.73 -0.95 -5.14
N ALA A 161 28.94 -0.74 -6.19
CA ALA A 161 29.45 -0.52 -7.53
C ALA A 161 30.15 0.84 -7.71
N GLY A 162 29.77 1.86 -6.92
CA GLY A 162 30.39 3.19 -6.96
C GLY A 162 31.72 3.27 -6.20
N LYS A 163 32.09 2.25 -5.42
CA LYS A 163 33.35 2.18 -4.65
C LYS A 163 34.47 1.41 -5.38
N SER A 164 34.15 0.79 -6.49
CA SER A 164 35.10 0.01 -7.31
C SER A 164 35.57 0.81 -8.51
#